data_58c52c270e6dca1adfe7c3ec94319874
#
_entry.id   58c52c270e6dca1adfe7c3ec94319874
#
_cell.length_a   1.000
_cell.length_b   1.000
_cell.length_c   1.000
_cell.angle_alpha   90.00
_cell.angle_beta   90.00
_cell.angle_gamma   90.00
#
_symmetry.space_group_name_H-M   'P 1'
#
loop_
_entity.id
_entity.type
_entity.pdbx_description
1 polymer ?
#
loop_
_entity_poly.entity_id
_entity_poly.type
_entity_poly.pdbx_seq_one_letter_code
_entity_poly.pdbx_strand_id
1 'polypeptide(L)'
;ERLNLIPNLTLMRHLSLVSVFILFGFGAHAQAPARINPVVKEYGGIFPIPYALEKPDTSQAYKIVIEVEQVREKPHELSWAVNNVARLVNLHVSAGVPRQNLDVVMVIHGEATYTAMNDDAHKTKFKVENPNKELYTALEKAGVKIVICGQSLINRQVDRHKLLP
;
A
#
# COMPACT_ATOMS: atom_id res chain seq x y z
N GLU A 1 -63.16 37.92 -34.62
CA GLU A 1 -63.17 36.62 -33.90
C GLU A 1 -61.80 36.40 -33.28
N ARG A 2 -61.72 36.62 -31.98
CA ARG A 2 -60.47 36.42 -31.25
C ARG A 2 -60.48 35.02 -30.59
N LEU A 3 -59.63 34.13 -31.05
CA LEU A 3 -59.40 32.84 -30.43
C LEU A 3 -58.57 33.05 -29.10
N ASN A 4 -59.23 32.87 -27.96
CA ASN A 4 -58.59 32.79 -26.69
C ASN A 4 -57.99 31.37 -26.51
N LEU A 5 -56.67 31.23 -26.75
CA LEU A 5 -55.89 30.04 -26.40
C LEU A 5 -55.49 30.14 -24.95
N ILE A 6 -56.29 29.57 -24.05
CA ILE A 6 -55.91 29.34 -22.66
C ILE A 6 -55.09 28.05 -22.63
N PRO A 7 -53.80 28.08 -22.27
CA PRO A 7 -53.00 26.83 -22.16
C PRO A 7 -53.54 26.01 -21.01
N ASN A 8 -53.74 24.71 -21.27
CA ASN A 8 -54.32 23.75 -20.35
C ASN A 8 -53.40 23.54 -19.13
N LEU A 9 -53.75 24.14 -18.01
CA LEU A 9 -52.98 24.18 -16.77
C LEU A 9 -52.65 22.78 -16.19
N THR A 10 -53.45 21.78 -16.58
CA THR A 10 -53.28 20.38 -16.16
C THR A 10 -52.08 19.73 -16.87
N LEU A 11 -51.82 20.10 -18.13
CA LEU A 11 -50.69 19.55 -18.89
C LEU A 11 -49.32 20.07 -18.35
N MET A 12 -49.27 21.33 -17.90
CA MET A 12 -48.06 21.91 -17.31
C MET A 12 -47.71 21.31 -15.94
N ARG A 13 -48.68 20.89 -15.14
CA ARG A 13 -48.45 20.24 -13.84
C ARG A 13 -47.80 18.84 -13.98
N HIS A 14 -48.13 18.10 -15.01
CA HIS A 14 -47.53 16.79 -15.26
C HIS A 14 -46.11 16.87 -15.84
N LEU A 15 -45.80 17.90 -16.65
CA LEU A 15 -44.44 18.12 -17.16
C LEU A 15 -43.46 18.53 -16.03
N SER A 16 -43.91 19.34 -15.05
CA SER A 16 -43.06 19.77 -13.93
C SER A 16 -42.74 18.64 -12.97
N LEU A 17 -43.64 17.66 -12.78
CA LEU A 17 -43.42 16.49 -11.92
C LEU A 17 -42.44 15.48 -12.50
N VAL A 18 -42.42 15.31 -13.84
CA VAL A 18 -41.50 14.42 -14.53
C VAL A 18 -40.06 14.99 -14.52
N SER A 19 -39.91 16.32 -14.61
CA SER A 19 -38.58 16.97 -14.57
C SER A 19 -37.90 16.89 -13.20
N VAL A 20 -38.65 16.81 -12.10
CA VAL A 20 -38.09 16.68 -10.75
C VAL A 20 -37.59 15.24 -10.47
N PHE A 21 -38.18 14.22 -11.07
CA PHE A 21 -37.75 12.83 -10.89
C PHE A 21 -36.47 12.45 -11.63
N ILE A 22 -36.10 13.17 -12.69
CA ILE A 22 -34.89 12.91 -13.48
C ILE A 22 -33.62 13.45 -12.79
N LEU A 23 -33.72 14.42 -11.87
CA LEU A 23 -32.59 15.05 -11.19
C LEU A 23 -32.08 14.28 -9.96
N PHE A 24 -32.79 13.27 -9.46
CA PHE A 24 -32.39 12.45 -8.31
C PHE A 24 -31.73 11.11 -8.65
N GLY A 25 -31.52 10.79 -9.92
CA GLY A 25 -31.09 9.47 -10.39
C GLY A 25 -29.58 9.28 -10.58
N PHE A 26 -28.71 10.29 -10.37
CA PHE A 26 -27.27 10.16 -10.66
C PHE A 26 -26.41 10.50 -9.45
N GLY A 27 -26.27 9.56 -8.55
CA GLY A 27 -25.42 9.74 -7.36
C GLY A 27 -24.89 8.50 -6.71
N ALA A 28 -25.02 7.33 -7.32
CA ALA A 28 -24.30 6.13 -6.81
C ALA A 28 -22.87 6.13 -7.38
N HIS A 29 -22.01 7.03 -6.87
CA HIS A 29 -20.58 6.87 -7.03
C HIS A 29 -20.20 5.64 -6.21
N ALA A 30 -19.91 4.52 -6.88
CA ALA A 30 -19.28 3.37 -6.22
C ALA A 30 -17.96 3.86 -5.63
N GLN A 31 -17.94 4.11 -4.33
CA GLN A 31 -16.75 4.55 -3.63
C GLN A 31 -15.72 3.41 -3.73
N ALA A 32 -14.54 3.70 -4.30
CA ALA A 32 -13.49 2.70 -4.38
C ALA A 32 -13.21 2.14 -2.98
N PRO A 33 -13.03 0.83 -2.84
CA PRO A 33 -12.81 0.22 -1.52
C PRO A 33 -11.58 0.86 -0.86
N ALA A 34 -11.68 1.14 0.44
CA ALA A 34 -10.58 1.69 1.21
C ALA A 34 -9.48 0.63 1.39
N ARG A 35 -8.22 1.06 1.35
CA ARG A 35 -7.09 0.19 1.71
C ARG A 35 -7.07 -0.06 3.21
N ILE A 36 -6.67 -1.27 3.59
CA ILE A 36 -6.49 -1.68 4.98
C ILE A 36 -5.05 -2.11 5.24
N ASN A 37 -4.60 -1.98 6.48
CA ASN A 37 -3.27 -2.32 6.97
C ASN A 37 -3.41 -3.14 8.26
N PRO A 38 -3.74 -4.43 8.17
CA PRO A 38 -4.11 -5.23 9.36
C PRO A 38 -2.95 -5.41 10.35
N VAL A 39 -1.71 -5.52 9.90
CA VAL A 39 -0.53 -5.78 10.73
C VAL A 39 0.49 -4.65 10.64
N VAL A 40 1.09 -4.44 9.46
CA VAL A 40 2.06 -3.37 9.26
C VAL A 40 1.29 -2.08 9.06
N LYS A 41 1.09 -1.34 10.16
CA LYS A 41 0.33 -0.09 10.15
C LYS A 41 1.00 0.95 9.26
N GLU A 42 0.20 1.73 8.54
CA GLU A 42 0.61 2.82 7.65
C GLU A 42 1.34 2.38 6.36
N TYR A 43 1.83 1.13 6.29
CA TYR A 43 2.58 0.61 5.15
C TYR A 43 1.93 -0.62 4.52
N GLY A 44 2.25 -0.87 3.25
CA GLY A 44 1.79 -2.08 2.57
C GLY A 44 0.28 -2.20 2.45
N GLY A 45 -0.43 -1.09 2.28
CA GLY A 45 -1.90 -1.07 2.20
C GLY A 45 -2.44 -1.96 1.09
N ILE A 46 -3.48 -2.74 1.41
CA ILE A 46 -4.13 -3.72 0.54
C ILE A 46 -5.62 -3.44 0.38
N PHE A 47 -6.21 -3.94 -0.68
CA PHE A 47 -7.65 -4.00 -0.82
C PHE A 47 -8.15 -5.38 -0.40
N PRO A 48 -9.20 -5.50 0.43
CA PRO A 48 -9.87 -6.77 0.69
C PRO A 48 -10.45 -7.35 -0.59
N ILE A 49 -10.21 -8.64 -0.85
CA ILE A 49 -10.75 -9.36 -2.01
C ILE A 49 -11.55 -10.56 -1.51
N PRO A 50 -12.79 -10.37 -1.03
CA PRO A 50 -13.58 -11.44 -0.43
C PRO A 50 -13.97 -12.54 -1.42
N TYR A 51 -13.97 -12.24 -2.71
CA TYR A 51 -14.28 -13.13 -3.81
C TYR A 51 -13.06 -13.85 -4.41
N ALA A 52 -11.88 -13.76 -3.78
CA ALA A 52 -10.70 -14.50 -4.25
C ALA A 52 -10.98 -16.01 -4.27
N LEU A 53 -10.71 -16.63 -5.42
CA LEU A 53 -10.91 -18.08 -5.60
C LEU A 53 -9.83 -18.87 -4.86
N GLU A 54 -8.57 -18.41 -4.97
CA GLU A 54 -7.44 -19.02 -4.26
C GLU A 54 -7.19 -18.28 -2.95
N LYS A 55 -7.10 -19.05 -1.87
CA LYS A 55 -6.81 -18.54 -0.52
C LYS A 55 -5.68 -19.36 0.09
N PRO A 56 -4.84 -18.74 0.93
CA PRO A 56 -3.81 -19.49 1.64
C PRO A 56 -4.43 -20.47 2.62
N ASP A 57 -3.76 -21.60 2.85
CA ASP A 57 -4.13 -22.53 3.92
C ASP A 57 -3.76 -21.89 5.27
N THR A 58 -4.77 -21.56 6.05
CA THR A 58 -4.59 -20.85 7.34
C THR A 58 -4.01 -21.73 8.45
N SER A 59 -3.95 -23.06 8.25
CA SER A 59 -3.37 -24.01 9.21
C SER A 59 -1.86 -24.19 9.02
N GLN A 60 -1.32 -23.82 7.87
CA GLN A 60 0.10 -23.97 7.58
C GLN A 60 0.97 -22.87 8.17
N ALA A 61 2.22 -23.23 8.50
CA ALA A 61 3.28 -22.27 8.78
C ALA A 61 4.02 -21.94 7.46
N TYR A 62 4.09 -20.65 7.15
CA TYR A 62 4.75 -20.13 5.95
C TYR A 62 6.15 -19.61 6.29
N LYS A 63 7.16 -20.17 5.63
CA LYS A 63 8.54 -19.67 5.67
C LYS A 63 8.85 -18.99 4.34
N ILE A 64 8.99 -17.67 4.36
CA ILE A 64 9.08 -16.84 3.17
C ILE A 64 10.39 -16.07 3.20
N VAL A 65 11.20 -16.21 2.15
CA VAL A 65 12.39 -15.38 1.93
C VAL A 65 12.08 -14.45 0.76
N ILE A 66 12.29 -13.15 0.99
CA ILE A 66 12.06 -12.12 -0.01
C ILE A 66 13.37 -11.40 -0.28
N GLU A 67 13.76 -11.38 -1.53
CA GLU A 67 14.91 -10.63 -2.01
C GLU A 67 14.48 -9.22 -2.40
N VAL A 68 15.21 -8.21 -1.89
CA VAL A 68 15.04 -6.80 -2.26
C VAL A 68 16.37 -6.29 -2.79
N GLU A 69 16.46 -6.16 -4.12
CA GLU A 69 17.69 -5.84 -4.83
C GLU A 69 17.71 -4.42 -5.38
N GLN A 70 16.62 -4.00 -6.02
CA GLN A 70 16.56 -2.76 -6.79
C GLN A 70 15.77 -1.67 -6.09
N VAL A 71 16.20 -0.42 -6.30
CA VAL A 71 15.48 0.78 -5.93
C VAL A 71 15.26 1.59 -7.22
N ARG A 72 14.01 1.87 -7.54
CA ARG A 72 13.61 2.64 -8.72
C ARG A 72 13.17 4.05 -8.37
N GLU A 73 12.91 4.26 -7.09
CA GLU A 73 12.41 5.51 -6.52
C GLU A 73 13.56 6.51 -6.36
N LYS A 74 13.20 7.78 -6.30
CA LYS A 74 14.16 8.84 -5.94
C LYS A 74 14.56 8.73 -4.46
N PRO A 75 15.72 9.23 -4.06
CA PRO A 75 16.22 9.09 -2.69
C PRO A 75 15.31 9.62 -1.57
N HIS A 76 14.39 10.52 -1.88
CA HIS A 76 13.42 11.09 -0.93
C HIS A 76 12.08 10.36 -0.94
N GLU A 77 11.92 9.35 -1.78
CA GLU A 77 10.69 8.56 -1.90
C GLU A 77 10.83 7.22 -1.16
N LEU A 78 9.70 6.74 -0.65
CA LEU A 78 9.63 5.44 0.03
C LEU A 78 9.90 4.31 -0.97
N SER A 79 10.77 3.37 -0.62
CA SER A 79 11.05 2.21 -1.46
C SER A 79 9.80 1.34 -1.64
N TRP A 80 9.35 1.22 -2.88
CA TRP A 80 8.23 0.37 -3.25
C TRP A 80 8.52 -1.11 -2.95
N ALA A 81 9.75 -1.57 -3.20
CA ALA A 81 10.14 -2.95 -2.97
C ALA A 81 10.09 -3.32 -1.47
N VAL A 82 10.63 -2.46 -0.59
CA VAL A 82 10.54 -2.65 0.87
C VAL A 82 9.08 -2.57 1.34
N ASN A 83 8.29 -1.61 0.81
CA ASN A 83 6.88 -1.47 1.14
C ASN A 83 6.02 -2.68 0.69
N ASN A 84 6.43 -3.38 -0.37
CA ASN A 84 5.76 -4.61 -0.79
C ASN A 84 5.96 -5.77 0.19
N VAL A 85 7.02 -5.78 0.98
CA VAL A 85 7.19 -6.77 2.07
C VAL A 85 6.12 -6.55 3.15
N ALA A 86 5.85 -5.29 3.51
CA ALA A 86 4.73 -4.96 4.40
C ALA A 86 3.38 -5.38 3.80
N ARG A 87 3.21 -5.17 2.49
CA ARG A 87 2.01 -5.59 1.76
C ARG A 87 1.83 -7.11 1.78
N LEU A 88 2.89 -7.89 1.61
CA LEU A 88 2.84 -9.36 1.67
C LEU A 88 2.33 -9.82 3.05
N VAL A 89 2.88 -9.28 4.14
CA VAL A 89 2.44 -9.62 5.51
C VAL A 89 0.96 -9.26 5.68
N ASN A 90 0.55 -8.07 5.27
CA ASN A 90 -0.84 -7.62 5.36
C ASN A 90 -1.79 -8.50 4.54
N LEU A 91 -1.39 -8.95 3.34
CA LEU A 91 -2.20 -9.84 2.50
C LEU A 91 -2.44 -11.19 3.16
N HIS A 92 -1.41 -11.84 3.68
CA HIS A 92 -1.54 -13.16 4.33
C HIS A 92 -2.46 -13.09 5.55
N VAL A 93 -2.26 -12.10 6.43
CA VAL A 93 -3.10 -11.95 7.62
C VAL A 93 -4.53 -11.56 7.26
N SER A 94 -4.73 -10.69 6.25
CA SER A 94 -6.07 -10.37 5.75
C SER A 94 -6.80 -11.58 5.16
N ALA A 95 -6.06 -12.55 4.63
CA ALA A 95 -6.60 -13.81 4.12
C ALA A 95 -6.82 -14.87 5.21
N GLY A 96 -6.56 -14.54 6.49
CA GLY A 96 -6.83 -15.40 7.65
C GLY A 96 -5.62 -16.17 8.18
N VAL A 97 -4.42 -16.03 7.60
CA VAL A 97 -3.22 -16.67 8.14
C VAL A 97 -2.84 -16.00 9.46
N PRO A 98 -2.74 -16.74 10.58
CA PRO A 98 -2.29 -16.19 11.85
C PRO A 98 -0.88 -15.59 11.72
N ARG A 99 -0.64 -14.40 12.31
CA ARG A 99 0.67 -13.74 12.18
C ARG A 99 1.83 -14.63 12.65
N GLN A 100 1.65 -15.41 13.70
CA GLN A 100 2.65 -16.35 14.21
C GLN A 100 2.99 -17.50 13.24
N ASN A 101 2.16 -17.75 12.25
CA ASN A 101 2.39 -18.74 11.20
C ASN A 101 3.18 -18.16 9.99
N LEU A 102 3.58 -16.89 10.06
CA LEU A 102 4.39 -16.24 9.03
C LEU A 102 5.81 -15.99 9.54
N ASP A 103 6.76 -16.77 9.05
CA ASP A 103 8.21 -16.55 9.24
C ASP A 103 8.75 -15.89 7.96
N VAL A 104 8.93 -14.57 8.02
CA VAL A 104 9.34 -13.77 6.87
C VAL A 104 10.74 -13.22 7.06
N VAL A 105 11.62 -13.52 6.13
CA VAL A 105 12.99 -12.97 6.06
C VAL A 105 13.09 -12.09 4.83
N MET A 106 13.40 -10.82 5.02
CA MET A 106 13.71 -9.85 3.95
C MET A 106 15.23 -9.76 3.80
N VAL A 107 15.74 -10.11 2.63
CA VAL A 107 17.16 -10.03 2.28
C VAL A 107 17.42 -8.80 1.43
N ILE A 108 18.18 -7.85 1.96
CA ILE A 108 18.56 -6.61 1.27
C ILE A 108 19.91 -6.80 0.61
N HIS A 109 19.99 -6.52 -0.67
CA HIS A 109 21.25 -6.49 -1.41
C HIS A 109 21.21 -5.52 -2.60
N GLY A 110 22.25 -5.50 -3.44
CA GLY A 110 22.30 -4.62 -4.58
C GLY A 110 22.09 -3.14 -4.21
N GLU A 111 21.34 -2.42 -4.99
CA GLU A 111 21.04 -0.99 -4.75
C GLU A 111 20.14 -0.78 -3.55
N ALA A 112 19.31 -1.76 -3.20
CA ALA A 112 18.45 -1.67 -2.03
C ALA A 112 19.24 -1.52 -0.71
N THR A 113 20.55 -1.85 -0.69
CA THR A 113 21.45 -1.58 0.45
C THR A 113 21.36 -0.13 0.93
N TYR A 114 21.17 0.82 0.03
CA TYR A 114 21.06 2.24 0.39
C TYR A 114 19.78 2.57 1.16
N THR A 115 18.71 1.80 1.01
CA THR A 115 17.46 2.01 1.76
C THR A 115 17.59 1.66 3.24
N ALA A 116 18.63 0.90 3.60
CA ALA A 116 18.92 0.51 4.97
C ALA A 116 19.95 1.41 5.67
N MET A 117 20.43 2.49 5.03
CA MET A 117 21.35 3.44 5.65
C MET A 117 20.64 4.24 6.75
N ASN A 118 21.37 4.60 7.81
CA ASN A 118 20.88 5.57 8.80
C ASN A 118 20.76 6.98 8.19
N ASP A 119 20.08 7.90 8.89
CA ASP A 119 19.79 9.24 8.38
C ASP A 119 21.07 10.02 8.00
N ASP A 120 22.11 9.94 8.84
CA ASP A 120 23.36 10.68 8.61
C ASP A 120 24.08 10.20 7.35
N ALA A 121 24.16 8.89 7.16
CA ALA A 121 24.81 8.30 6.00
C ALA A 121 23.99 8.55 4.72
N HIS A 122 22.67 8.43 4.80
CA HIS A 122 21.76 8.69 3.70
C HIS A 122 21.81 10.16 3.27
N LYS A 123 21.76 11.07 4.24
CA LYS A 123 21.87 12.52 4.01
C LYS A 123 23.23 12.92 3.44
N THR A 124 24.31 12.28 3.89
CA THR A 124 25.65 12.51 3.33
C THR A 124 25.69 12.15 1.85
N LYS A 125 25.12 11.00 1.47
CA LYS A 125 25.13 10.48 0.11
C LYS A 125 24.12 11.16 -0.81
N PHE A 126 22.90 11.33 -0.36
CA PHE A 126 21.75 11.72 -1.19
C PHE A 126 21.19 13.10 -0.89
N LYS A 127 21.70 13.80 0.13
CA LYS A 127 21.26 15.14 0.59
C LYS A 127 19.87 15.18 1.22
N VAL A 128 19.28 14.01 1.53
CA VAL A 128 17.99 13.85 2.22
C VAL A 128 18.11 12.76 3.28
N GLU A 129 17.32 12.82 4.33
CA GLU A 129 17.18 11.77 5.33
C GLU A 129 16.56 10.52 4.71
N ASN A 130 16.75 9.36 5.36
CA ASN A 130 16.25 8.10 4.82
C ASN A 130 14.72 8.00 4.98
N PRO A 131 13.92 8.06 3.89
CA PRO A 131 12.47 7.97 3.98
C PRO A 131 11.96 6.59 4.40
N ASN A 132 12.83 5.57 4.41
CA ASN A 132 12.43 4.18 4.69
C ASN A 132 12.56 3.80 6.16
N LYS A 133 13.17 4.61 7.01
CA LYS A 133 13.48 4.31 8.42
C LYS A 133 12.26 3.81 9.20
N GLU A 134 11.15 4.53 9.14
CA GLU A 134 9.93 4.14 9.86
C GLU A 134 9.30 2.86 9.28
N LEU A 135 9.44 2.62 7.98
CA LEU A 135 8.98 1.39 7.34
C LEU A 135 9.79 0.18 7.84
N TYR A 136 11.12 0.29 7.96
CA TYR A 136 11.96 -0.76 8.54
C TYR A 136 11.55 -1.08 9.97
N THR A 137 11.38 -0.05 10.80
CA THR A 137 10.88 -0.20 12.17
C THR A 137 9.50 -0.88 12.23
N ALA A 138 8.59 -0.54 11.33
CA ALA A 138 7.27 -1.16 11.26
C ALA A 138 7.32 -2.63 10.85
N LEU A 139 8.22 -2.99 9.92
CA LEU A 139 8.45 -4.37 9.49
C LEU A 139 9.02 -5.23 10.64
N GLU A 140 10.01 -4.74 11.37
CA GLU A 140 10.57 -5.42 12.53
C GLU A 140 9.52 -5.63 13.63
N LYS A 141 8.75 -4.60 13.98
CA LYS A 141 7.62 -4.71 14.92
C LYS A 141 6.57 -5.73 14.45
N ALA A 142 6.39 -5.87 13.15
CA ALA A 142 5.54 -6.89 12.56
C ALA A 142 6.21 -8.29 12.55
N GLY A 143 7.44 -8.44 13.03
CA GLY A 143 8.18 -9.69 13.14
C GLY A 143 8.84 -10.15 11.83
N VAL A 144 9.09 -9.24 10.89
CA VAL A 144 9.91 -9.53 9.71
C VAL A 144 11.38 -9.50 10.13
N LYS A 145 12.11 -10.57 9.86
CA LYS A 145 13.57 -10.61 10.02
C LYS A 145 14.21 -9.90 8.83
N ILE A 146 15.02 -8.89 9.10
CA ILE A 146 15.74 -8.13 8.09
C ILE A 146 17.21 -8.50 8.11
N VAL A 147 17.76 -8.84 6.97
CA VAL A 147 19.18 -9.18 6.81
C VAL A 147 19.75 -8.45 5.61
N ILE A 148 21.02 -8.03 5.71
CA ILE A 148 21.69 -7.28 4.65
C ILE A 148 22.89 -8.06 4.16
N CYS A 149 23.03 -8.15 2.85
CA CYS A 149 24.13 -8.87 2.21
C CYS A 149 25.47 -8.15 2.46
N GLY A 150 26.40 -8.85 3.14
CA GLY A 150 27.74 -8.31 3.39
C GLY A 150 28.54 -8.02 2.12
N GLN A 151 28.36 -8.80 1.04
CA GLN A 151 29.00 -8.54 -0.24
C GLN A 151 28.51 -7.21 -0.85
N SER A 152 27.21 -6.92 -0.69
CA SER A 152 26.63 -5.65 -1.17
C SER A 152 27.15 -4.47 -0.35
N LEU A 153 27.34 -4.61 0.95
CA LEU A 153 27.93 -3.57 1.79
C LEU A 153 29.35 -3.21 1.29
N ILE A 154 30.19 -4.23 1.04
CA ILE A 154 31.55 -4.01 0.52
C ILE A 154 31.52 -3.37 -0.86
N ASN A 155 30.78 -3.96 -1.80
CA ASN A 155 30.74 -3.47 -3.18
C ASN A 155 30.15 -2.06 -3.29
N ARG A 156 29.21 -1.71 -2.43
CA ARG A 156 28.58 -0.38 -2.39
C ARG A 156 29.28 0.62 -1.48
N GLN A 157 30.38 0.19 -0.82
CA GLN A 157 31.15 1.00 0.12
C GLN A 157 30.29 1.59 1.24
N VAL A 158 29.35 0.78 1.74
CA VAL A 158 28.50 1.13 2.89
C VAL A 158 29.07 0.48 4.15
N ASP A 159 29.50 1.31 5.09
CA ASP A 159 29.93 0.84 6.42
C ASP A 159 28.74 0.28 7.18
N ARG A 160 28.90 -0.93 7.77
CA ARG A 160 27.88 -1.57 8.61
C ARG A 160 27.40 -0.71 9.78
N HIS A 161 28.26 0.17 10.32
CA HIS A 161 27.91 1.08 11.42
C HIS A 161 27.05 2.27 10.97
N LYS A 162 26.84 2.41 9.66
CA LYS A 162 26.01 3.44 9.03
C LYS A 162 24.65 2.91 8.56
N LEU A 163 24.28 1.71 9.03
CA LEU A 163 22.96 1.14 8.78
C LEU A 163 21.97 1.58 9.87
N LEU A 164 20.69 1.38 9.57
CA LEU A 164 19.63 1.44 10.58
C LEU A 164 19.90 0.38 11.66
N PRO A 165 19.49 0.62 12.90
CA PRO A 165 19.69 -0.31 14.02
C PRO A 165 19.01 -1.64 13.79
#